data_d531e480d022e7f0259d286928ceb5bb
#
_entry.id   d531e480d022e7f0259d286928ceb5bb
#
_cell.length_a   1.000
_cell.length_b   1.000
_cell.length_c   1.000
_cell.angle_alpha   90.00
_cell.angle_beta   90.00
_cell.angle_gamma   90.00
#
_symmetry.space_group_name_H-M   'P 1'
#
loop_
_entity.id
_entity.type
_entity.pdbx_description
1 polymer ?
#
loop_
_entity_poly.entity_id
_entity_poly.type
_entity_poly.pdbx_seq_one_letter_code
_entity_poly.pdbx_strand_id
1 'polypeptide(L)'
;MSASADATSELTAAGNTRGPDTELAQVLDAEGKLIEGAELPAATPERLLELYRTMVLMRAIDKRLEGLQRMGRIGFFGSARGQEASVVGSGAALEPEDWVFPALRENAIMLLRGFPLSRYFAHMFGNAHDVLKGRMQPMHFAGRQVNQVSWSSTIAT
;
A
#
# COMPACT_ATOMS: atom_id res chain seq x y z
N MET A 1 -18.06 4.01 42.53
CA MET A 1 -18.16 3.47 41.18
C MET A 1 -18.48 4.64 40.24
N SER A 2 -17.50 5.33 39.75
CA SER A 2 -17.62 6.29 38.63
C SER A 2 -16.21 6.82 38.29
N ALA A 3 -15.46 6.11 37.46
CA ALA A 3 -14.17 6.60 36.97
C ALA A 3 -13.81 5.98 35.59
N SER A 4 -14.81 5.67 34.77
CA SER A 4 -14.55 4.98 33.46
C SER A 4 -15.04 5.75 32.24
N ALA A 5 -15.63 6.92 32.40
CA ALA A 5 -16.19 7.69 31.27
C ALA A 5 -15.29 8.83 30.76
N ASP A 6 -14.23 9.18 31.50
CA ASP A 6 -13.44 10.38 31.20
C ASP A 6 -12.18 10.12 30.35
N ALA A 7 -11.69 8.88 30.34
CA ALA A 7 -10.46 8.55 29.60
C ALA A 7 -10.65 8.49 28.07
N THR A 8 -11.89 8.33 27.57
CA THR A 8 -12.17 8.20 26.13
C THR A 8 -12.35 9.57 25.45
N SER A 9 -12.73 10.60 26.21
CA SER A 9 -12.89 11.95 25.68
C SER A 9 -11.56 12.70 25.53
N GLU A 10 -10.56 12.40 26.38
CA GLU A 10 -9.23 13.02 26.27
C GLU A 10 -8.39 12.47 25.11
N LEU A 11 -8.59 11.20 24.72
CA LEU A 11 -7.90 10.60 23.57
C LEU A 11 -8.36 11.16 22.23
N THR A 12 -9.60 11.65 22.13
CA THR A 12 -10.12 12.33 20.93
C THR A 12 -9.65 13.78 20.82
N ALA A 13 -9.33 14.44 21.92
CA ALA A 13 -8.86 15.81 21.92
C ALA A 13 -7.35 15.94 21.65
N ALA A 14 -6.55 14.88 21.93
CA ALA A 14 -5.09 14.90 21.73
C ALA A 14 -4.66 14.57 20.28
N GLY A 15 -5.58 14.25 19.41
CA GLY A 15 -5.27 13.73 18.04
C GLY A 15 -5.06 14.77 16.96
N ASN A 16 -5.23 16.06 17.18
CA ASN A 16 -5.13 17.08 16.13
C ASN A 16 -4.17 18.21 16.50
N THR A 17 -2.90 17.91 16.66
CA THR A 17 -1.82 18.92 16.74
C THR A 17 -1.35 19.36 15.34
N ARG A 18 -2.28 19.55 14.39
CA ARG A 18 -1.97 20.32 13.20
C ARG A 18 -1.94 21.78 13.61
N GLY A 19 -0.82 22.46 13.28
CA GLY A 19 -0.73 23.90 13.47
C GLY A 19 -1.90 24.62 12.78
N PRO A 20 -2.25 25.85 13.22
CA PRO A 20 -3.46 26.55 12.79
C PRO A 20 -3.56 26.84 11.28
N ASP A 21 -2.54 26.57 10.48
CA ASP A 21 -2.47 26.95 9.06
C ASP A 21 -2.37 25.75 8.09
N THR A 22 -2.61 24.51 8.51
CA THR A 22 -2.60 23.37 7.57
C THR A 22 -4.03 23.05 7.15
N GLU A 23 -4.49 23.69 6.08
CA GLU A 23 -5.69 23.24 5.37
C GLU A 23 -5.46 21.83 4.82
N LEU A 24 -6.43 20.96 5.02
CA LEU A 24 -6.40 19.62 4.48
C LEU A 24 -6.58 19.70 2.96
N ALA A 25 -5.56 19.33 2.19
CA ALA A 25 -5.73 19.18 0.75
C ALA A 25 -6.75 18.06 0.49
N GLN A 26 -7.93 18.42 0.03
CA GLN A 26 -9.04 17.51 -0.17
C GLN A 26 -9.66 17.73 -1.54
N VAL A 27 -9.85 16.65 -2.28
CA VAL A 27 -10.43 16.69 -3.64
C VAL A 27 -11.87 16.17 -3.65
N LEU A 28 -12.15 15.19 -2.78
CA LEU A 28 -13.46 14.57 -2.66
C LEU A 28 -14.01 14.79 -1.25
N ASP A 29 -15.33 14.97 -1.15
CA ASP A 29 -16.04 14.94 0.12
C ASP A 29 -16.23 13.51 0.65
N ALA A 30 -16.90 13.37 1.81
CA ALA A 30 -17.16 12.08 2.43
C ALA A 30 -18.09 11.17 1.59
N GLU A 31 -18.88 11.76 0.71
CA GLU A 31 -19.81 11.10 -0.21
C GLU A 31 -19.13 10.75 -1.55
N GLY A 32 -17.85 11.12 -1.73
CA GLY A 32 -17.07 10.87 -2.94
C GLY A 32 -17.39 11.84 -4.09
N LYS A 33 -17.99 12.99 -3.80
CA LYS A 33 -18.23 14.05 -4.78
C LYS A 33 -17.05 15.00 -4.83
N LEU A 34 -16.83 15.56 -6.00
CA LEU A 34 -15.79 16.56 -6.20
C LEU A 34 -16.12 17.83 -5.40
N ILE A 35 -15.16 18.30 -4.62
CA ILE A 35 -15.26 19.57 -3.90
C ILE A 35 -15.10 20.71 -4.91
N GLU A 36 -15.99 21.70 -4.83
CA GLU A 36 -15.96 22.87 -5.72
C GLU A 36 -14.63 23.63 -5.53
N GLY A 37 -13.95 23.92 -6.64
CA GLY A 37 -12.65 24.59 -6.63
C GLY A 37 -11.45 23.69 -6.29
N ALA A 38 -11.65 22.38 -6.06
CA ALA A 38 -10.54 21.47 -5.84
C ALA A 38 -9.72 21.28 -7.13
N GLU A 39 -8.40 21.41 -7.02
CA GLU A 39 -7.49 21.12 -8.13
C GLU A 39 -7.39 19.60 -8.32
N LEU A 40 -7.84 19.13 -9.48
CA LEU A 40 -7.67 17.73 -9.87
C LEU A 40 -6.25 17.49 -10.37
N PRO A 41 -5.59 16.39 -9.94
CA PRO A 41 -4.37 16.00 -10.58
C PRO A 41 -4.61 15.78 -12.08
N ALA A 42 -3.65 16.19 -12.91
CA ALA A 42 -3.70 16.01 -14.37
C ALA A 42 -3.62 14.51 -14.73
N ALA A 43 -4.72 13.81 -14.62
CA ALA A 43 -4.82 12.40 -14.97
C ALA A 43 -5.95 12.18 -15.98
N THR A 44 -5.64 11.46 -17.05
CA THR A 44 -6.68 11.06 -18.02
C THR A 44 -7.60 9.99 -17.43
N PRO A 45 -8.83 9.86 -17.93
CA PRO A 45 -9.74 8.78 -17.51
C PRO A 45 -9.12 7.39 -17.64
N GLU A 46 -8.32 7.15 -18.68
CA GLU A 46 -7.62 5.88 -18.91
C GLU A 46 -6.59 5.62 -17.82
N ARG A 47 -5.83 6.65 -17.40
CA ARG A 47 -4.87 6.54 -16.31
C ARG A 47 -5.56 6.28 -14.98
N LEU A 48 -6.66 6.97 -14.70
CA LEU A 48 -7.46 6.73 -13.49
C LEU A 48 -8.00 5.29 -13.46
N LEU A 49 -8.46 4.77 -14.60
CA LEU A 49 -8.93 3.40 -14.70
C LEU A 49 -7.80 2.37 -14.48
N GLU A 50 -6.60 2.64 -14.97
CA GLU A 50 -5.41 1.81 -14.73
C GLU A 50 -5.06 1.77 -13.23
N LEU A 51 -5.02 2.93 -12.57
CA LEU A 51 -4.77 3.02 -11.13
C LEU A 51 -5.84 2.26 -10.34
N TYR A 52 -7.10 2.44 -10.68
CA TYR A 52 -8.21 1.73 -10.04
C TYR A 52 -8.10 0.20 -10.23
N ARG A 53 -7.77 -0.27 -11.45
CA ARG A 53 -7.53 -1.69 -11.72
C ARG A 53 -6.41 -2.25 -10.85
N THR A 54 -5.33 -1.48 -10.64
CA THR A 54 -4.22 -1.89 -9.77
C THR A 54 -4.67 -2.00 -8.31
N MET A 55 -5.50 -1.06 -7.82
CA MET A 55 -6.08 -1.14 -6.47
C MET A 55 -6.98 -2.37 -6.30
N VAL A 56 -7.83 -2.67 -7.30
CA VAL A 56 -8.68 -3.87 -7.28
C VAL A 56 -7.84 -5.15 -7.33
N LEU A 57 -6.80 -5.18 -8.15
CA LEU A 57 -5.86 -6.32 -8.21
C LEU A 57 -5.17 -6.52 -6.88
N MET A 58 -4.64 -5.46 -6.26
CA MET A 58 -4.00 -5.51 -4.94
C MET A 58 -4.95 -6.10 -3.90
N ARG A 59 -6.20 -5.66 -3.86
CA ARG A 59 -7.22 -6.20 -2.94
C ARG A 59 -7.53 -7.67 -3.20
N ALA A 60 -7.57 -8.10 -4.45
CA ALA A 60 -7.78 -9.51 -4.82
C ALA A 60 -6.60 -10.39 -4.38
N ILE A 61 -5.37 -9.89 -4.57
CA ILE A 61 -4.14 -10.55 -4.10
C ILE A 61 -4.17 -10.67 -2.58
N ASP A 62 -4.47 -9.58 -1.86
CA ASP A 62 -4.57 -9.56 -0.40
C ASP A 62 -5.52 -10.62 0.12
N LYS A 63 -6.73 -10.67 -0.44
CA LYS A 63 -7.73 -11.69 -0.06
C LYS A 63 -7.21 -13.11 -0.27
N ARG A 64 -6.48 -13.34 -1.37
CA ARG A 64 -5.93 -14.66 -1.67
C ARG A 64 -4.78 -15.03 -0.72
N LEU A 65 -3.87 -14.09 -0.46
CA LEU A 65 -2.71 -14.32 0.41
C LEU A 65 -3.13 -14.51 1.86
N GLU A 66 -4.11 -13.76 2.35
CA GLU A 66 -4.69 -13.96 3.68
C GLU A 66 -5.23 -15.40 3.84
N GLY A 67 -5.95 -15.90 2.84
CA GLY A 67 -6.41 -17.28 2.83
C GLY A 67 -5.28 -18.31 2.83
N LEU A 68 -4.23 -18.07 2.05
CA LEU A 68 -3.05 -18.95 1.99
C LEU A 68 -2.26 -18.94 3.30
N GLN A 69 -2.15 -17.80 3.96
CA GLN A 69 -1.51 -17.69 5.27
C GLN A 69 -2.29 -18.48 6.34
N ARG A 70 -3.62 -18.30 6.39
CA ARG A 70 -4.47 -19.03 7.33
C ARG A 70 -4.40 -20.56 7.14
N MET A 71 -4.15 -21.00 5.91
CA MET A 71 -3.94 -22.43 5.59
C MET A 71 -2.49 -22.89 5.84
N GLY A 72 -1.60 -22.03 6.36
CA GLY A 72 -0.18 -22.35 6.56
C GLY A 72 0.62 -22.56 5.28
N ARG A 73 0.13 -22.10 4.11
CA ARG A 73 0.78 -22.28 2.81
C ARG A 73 1.86 -21.23 2.54
N ILE A 74 1.81 -20.11 3.22
CA ILE A 74 2.83 -19.05 3.23
C ILE A 74 3.13 -18.65 4.67
N GLY A 75 4.39 -18.25 4.94
CA GLY A 75 4.86 -18.01 6.31
C GLY A 75 4.38 -16.68 6.88
N PHE A 76 4.44 -15.60 6.10
CA PHE A 76 4.09 -14.26 6.54
C PHE A 76 3.30 -13.52 5.47
N PHE A 77 2.36 -12.69 5.91
CA PHE A 77 1.61 -11.79 5.06
C PHE A 77 1.14 -10.57 5.86
N GLY A 78 1.37 -9.39 5.31
CA GLY A 78 0.87 -8.11 5.83
C GLY A 78 -0.13 -7.51 4.85
N SER A 79 -1.41 -7.47 5.21
CA SER A 79 -2.45 -6.90 4.37
C SER A 79 -2.24 -5.40 4.18
N ALA A 80 -2.41 -4.93 2.95
CA ALA A 80 -2.43 -3.50 2.60
C ALA A 80 -3.86 -2.97 2.41
N ARG A 81 -4.86 -3.74 2.85
CA ARG A 81 -6.27 -3.36 2.76
C ARG A 81 -6.54 -2.03 3.43
N GLY A 82 -7.20 -1.12 2.71
CA GLY A 82 -7.47 0.25 3.15
C GLY A 82 -6.38 1.26 2.79
N GLN A 83 -5.22 0.80 2.29
CA GLN A 83 -4.11 1.66 1.88
C GLN A 83 -3.89 1.67 0.35
N GLU A 84 -4.78 1.03 -0.41
CA GLU A 84 -4.61 0.85 -1.85
C GLU A 84 -4.42 2.17 -2.59
N ALA A 85 -5.24 3.17 -2.25
CA ALA A 85 -5.19 4.47 -2.92
C ALA A 85 -3.90 5.24 -2.61
N SER A 86 -3.42 5.20 -1.35
CA SER A 86 -2.18 5.87 -0.97
C SER A 86 -0.96 5.22 -1.62
N VAL A 87 -0.92 3.88 -1.66
CA VAL A 87 0.18 3.13 -2.25
C VAL A 87 0.22 3.30 -3.78
N VAL A 88 -0.92 3.12 -4.44
CA VAL A 88 -1.00 3.24 -5.90
C VAL A 88 -0.83 4.68 -6.34
N GLY A 89 -1.41 5.64 -5.60
CA GLY A 89 -1.27 7.07 -5.87
C GLY A 89 0.16 7.57 -5.74
N SER A 90 0.86 7.20 -4.66
CA SER A 90 2.28 7.55 -4.51
C SER A 90 3.15 6.91 -5.60
N GLY A 91 2.87 5.66 -5.96
CA GLY A 91 3.57 4.99 -7.06
C GLY A 91 3.30 5.60 -8.42
N ALA A 92 2.12 6.20 -8.62
CA ALA A 92 1.76 6.88 -9.86
C ALA A 92 2.47 8.22 -10.07
N ALA A 93 2.96 8.82 -8.99
CA ALA A 93 3.70 10.08 -9.01
C ALA A 93 5.21 9.90 -9.28
N LEU A 94 5.70 8.65 -9.30
CA LEU A 94 7.11 8.34 -9.55
C LEU A 94 7.38 8.23 -11.05
N GLU A 95 8.55 8.69 -11.46
CA GLU A 95 9.08 8.46 -12.81
C GLU A 95 9.56 7.01 -12.97
N PRO A 96 9.62 6.48 -14.21
CA PRO A 96 10.05 5.10 -14.46
C PRO A 96 11.44 4.77 -13.91
N GLU A 97 12.36 5.77 -13.89
CA GLU A 97 13.75 5.65 -13.44
C GLU A 97 13.89 5.68 -11.92
N ASP A 98 12.88 6.17 -11.20
CA ASP A 98 12.93 6.30 -9.75
C ASP A 98 13.03 4.94 -9.06
N TRP A 99 13.87 4.90 -8.03
CA TRP A 99 14.01 3.71 -7.19
C TRP A 99 13.02 3.74 -6.02
N VAL A 100 12.35 2.63 -5.81
CA VAL A 100 11.39 2.43 -4.72
C VAL A 100 12.05 1.69 -3.57
N PHE A 101 12.00 2.30 -2.39
CA PHE A 101 12.44 1.73 -1.12
C PHE A 101 11.19 1.52 -0.25
N PRO A 102 10.47 0.40 -0.43
CA PRO A 102 9.20 0.17 0.25
C PRO A 102 9.43 -0.16 1.73
N ALA A 103 8.45 0.15 2.58
CA ALA A 103 8.41 -0.42 3.91
C ALA A 103 7.85 -1.86 3.83
N LEU A 104 6.56 -2.08 4.10
CA LEU A 104 5.97 -3.42 4.10
C LEU A 104 4.83 -3.59 3.09
N ARG A 105 4.04 -2.53 2.89
CA ARG A 105 2.74 -2.62 2.21
C ARG A 105 2.70 -1.96 0.84
N GLU A 106 3.80 -1.34 0.42
CA GLU A 106 3.91 -0.57 -0.82
C GLU A 106 4.16 -1.44 -2.06
N ASN A 107 4.02 -2.75 -1.93
CA ASN A 107 4.31 -3.72 -3.00
C ASN A 107 3.39 -3.61 -4.23
N ALA A 108 2.26 -2.90 -4.14
CA ALA A 108 1.44 -2.61 -5.31
C ALA A 108 2.13 -1.68 -6.31
N ILE A 109 3.13 -0.89 -5.90
CA ILE A 109 3.93 -0.04 -6.81
C ILE A 109 4.64 -0.90 -7.86
N MET A 110 5.21 -2.04 -7.46
CA MET A 110 5.86 -2.92 -8.43
C MET A 110 4.86 -3.56 -9.40
N LEU A 111 3.61 -3.83 -8.97
CA LEU A 111 2.56 -4.33 -9.84
C LEU A 111 2.12 -3.25 -10.83
N LEU A 112 1.98 -2.00 -10.38
CA LEU A 112 1.71 -0.84 -11.24
C LEU A 112 2.81 -0.65 -12.29
N ARG A 113 4.06 -0.97 -11.97
CA ARG A 113 5.23 -0.95 -12.85
C ARG A 113 5.40 -2.22 -13.70
N GLY A 114 4.39 -3.11 -13.73
CA GLY A 114 4.38 -4.30 -14.59
C GLY A 114 5.19 -5.49 -14.05
N PHE A 115 5.47 -5.56 -12.75
CA PHE A 115 6.11 -6.76 -12.20
C PHE A 115 5.21 -8.00 -12.39
N PRO A 116 5.74 -9.12 -12.93
CA PRO A 116 4.92 -10.28 -13.24
C PRO A 116 4.28 -10.89 -11.99
N LEU A 117 2.96 -11.08 -12.03
CA LEU A 117 2.20 -11.64 -10.92
C LEU A 117 2.66 -13.07 -10.55
N SER A 118 3.10 -13.85 -11.55
CA SER A 118 3.69 -15.17 -11.32
C SER A 118 4.94 -15.12 -10.44
N ARG A 119 5.81 -14.14 -10.64
CA ARG A 119 7.00 -13.91 -9.81
C ARG A 119 6.66 -13.34 -8.45
N TYR A 120 5.61 -12.51 -8.37
CA TYR A 120 5.07 -12.03 -7.11
C TYR A 120 4.66 -13.21 -6.21
N PHE A 121 3.86 -14.14 -6.73
CA PHE A 121 3.49 -15.34 -5.99
C PHE A 121 4.66 -16.28 -5.75
N ALA A 122 5.60 -16.40 -6.69
CA ALA A 122 6.81 -17.20 -6.50
C ALA A 122 7.61 -16.74 -5.27
N HIS A 123 7.71 -15.43 -5.05
CA HIS A 123 8.33 -14.86 -3.85
C HIS A 123 7.55 -15.22 -2.58
N MET A 124 6.22 -15.08 -2.59
CA MET A 124 5.39 -15.41 -1.43
C MET A 124 5.49 -16.88 -1.01
N PHE A 125 5.76 -17.78 -1.95
CA PHE A 125 5.99 -19.21 -1.70
C PHE A 125 7.48 -19.58 -1.50
N GLY A 126 8.40 -18.64 -1.71
CA GLY A 126 9.85 -18.89 -1.62
C GLY A 126 10.35 -19.96 -2.58
N ASN A 127 9.76 -20.08 -3.76
CA ASN A 127 10.10 -21.14 -4.71
C ASN A 127 11.23 -20.75 -5.69
N ALA A 128 11.63 -21.68 -6.56
CA ALA A 128 12.75 -21.50 -7.47
C ALA A 128 12.58 -20.37 -8.50
N HIS A 129 11.35 -19.92 -8.76
CA HIS A 129 11.06 -18.80 -9.66
C HIS A 129 11.09 -17.43 -8.96
N ASP A 130 11.26 -17.42 -7.63
CA ASP A 130 11.49 -16.19 -6.88
C ASP A 130 12.79 -15.52 -7.33
N VAL A 131 12.75 -14.21 -7.60
CA VAL A 131 13.94 -13.44 -7.98
C VAL A 131 15.01 -13.44 -6.88
N LEU A 132 14.60 -13.57 -5.62
CA LEU A 132 15.46 -13.66 -4.44
C LEU A 132 15.77 -15.09 -4.03
N LYS A 133 15.27 -16.09 -4.76
CA LYS A 133 15.53 -17.52 -4.55
C LYS A 133 15.20 -18.00 -3.12
N GLY A 134 14.13 -17.46 -2.53
CA GLY A 134 13.70 -17.80 -1.18
C GLY A 134 14.61 -17.28 -0.06
N ARG A 135 15.52 -16.35 -0.34
CA ARG A 135 16.47 -15.82 0.66
C ARG A 135 15.90 -14.70 1.54
N MET A 136 14.76 -14.16 1.15
CA MET A 136 14.04 -13.12 1.91
C MET A 136 12.70 -13.66 2.39
N GLN A 137 12.22 -13.08 3.48
CA GLN A 137 10.88 -13.39 3.98
C GLN A 137 9.80 -12.98 2.97
N PRO A 138 8.64 -13.64 2.97
CA PRO A 138 7.48 -13.17 2.22
C PRO A 138 7.21 -11.68 2.50
N MET A 139 6.71 -10.96 1.53
CA MET A 139 6.49 -9.50 1.53
C MET A 139 7.75 -8.62 1.36
N HIS A 140 8.97 -9.15 1.49
CA HIS A 140 10.21 -8.41 1.26
C HIS A 140 10.63 -8.52 -0.21
N PHE A 141 9.82 -7.98 -1.09
CA PHE A 141 10.03 -8.07 -2.53
C PHE A 141 11.20 -7.23 -3.02
N ALA A 142 11.86 -7.71 -4.05
CA ALA A 142 12.75 -6.92 -4.89
C ALA A 142 12.48 -7.19 -6.37
N GLY A 143 12.71 -6.19 -7.20
CA GLY A 143 12.58 -6.30 -8.65
C GLY A 143 13.37 -5.23 -9.35
N ARG A 144 14.59 -5.57 -9.82
CA ARG A 144 15.44 -4.61 -10.54
C ARG A 144 14.76 -4.06 -11.79
N GLN A 145 13.96 -4.88 -12.47
CA GLN A 145 13.22 -4.45 -13.69
C GLN A 145 12.13 -3.41 -13.43
N VAL A 146 11.78 -3.19 -12.17
CA VAL A 146 10.81 -2.18 -11.73
C VAL A 146 11.43 -1.20 -10.73
N ASN A 147 12.76 -1.17 -10.65
CA ASN A 147 13.55 -0.31 -9.76
C ASN A 147 13.07 -0.35 -8.31
N GLN A 148 12.75 -1.56 -7.79
CA GLN A 148 12.39 -1.74 -6.39
C GLN A 148 13.45 -2.59 -5.68
N VAL A 149 13.96 -2.06 -4.56
CA VAL A 149 14.88 -2.78 -3.67
C VAL A 149 14.09 -3.61 -2.66
N SER A 150 14.73 -4.67 -2.15
CA SER A 150 14.21 -5.35 -0.97
C SER A 150 14.56 -4.53 0.27
N TRP A 151 13.55 -4.23 1.05
CA TRP A 151 13.71 -3.54 2.32
C TRP A 151 13.22 -4.43 3.46
N SER A 152 14.01 -4.54 4.52
CA SER A 152 13.57 -5.25 5.72
C SER A 152 12.82 -4.27 6.62
N SER A 153 11.51 -4.44 6.70
CA SER A 153 10.66 -3.63 7.58
C SER A 153 10.63 -4.22 8.99
N THR A 154 11.77 -4.29 9.64
CA THR A 154 11.76 -4.64 11.05
C THR A 154 11.37 -3.42 11.86
N ILE A 155 10.24 -3.50 12.54
CA ILE A 155 9.77 -2.48 13.48
C ILE A 155 10.73 -2.37 14.68
N ALA A 156 11.66 -3.30 14.82
CA ALA A 156 12.54 -3.46 15.98
C ALA A 156 14.03 -3.21 15.69
N THR A 157 14.37 -2.57 14.59
CA THR A 157 15.75 -2.13 14.32
C THR A 157 15.91 -0.65 14.49
#